data_673685b5d2c33dfdcda1f0d8fbabae8b
#
_entry.id   673685b5d2c33dfdcda1f0d8fbabae8b
#
_cell.length_a   1.000
_cell.length_b   1.000
_cell.length_c   1.000
_cell.angle_alpha   90.00
_cell.angle_beta   90.00
_cell.angle_gamma   90.00
#
_symmetry.space_group_name_H-M   'P 1'
#
loop_
_entity.id
_entity.type
_entity.pdbx_description
1 polymer ?
#
loop_
_entity_poly.entity_id
_entity_poly.type
_entity_poly.pdbx_seq_one_letter_code
_entity_poly.pdbx_strand_id
1 'polypeptide(L)'
;MAETTTVPRDTPKSRRTRARILDEAVHVIATQGYAATTNAAVAEAAGITRGAMLYHFPTRESLLEATIEHIQAQRSSMFKAAAESLPAGGDVTEHAIESYWELLHREPFMAFAELEMAARTDPLIGALLAPAQAEFDRAQIGDHFLKMLHAGAGPRFQASRDLARFMLEGMARSNITYDKDQRVERLLAVIKRATHMLNRKGGVTDIWTE
;
A
#
# COMPACT_ATOMS: atom_id res chain seq x y z
N MET A 1 24.39 15.83 33.81
CA MET A 1 25.05 15.91 32.48
C MET A 1 23.96 15.77 31.44
N ALA A 2 23.65 16.81 30.69
CA ALA A 2 22.61 16.78 29.67
C ALA A 2 23.16 16.06 28.44
N GLU A 3 22.56 14.94 28.07
CA GLU A 3 22.81 14.28 26.77
C GLU A 3 22.35 15.22 25.65
N THR A 4 23.29 15.72 24.91
CA THR A 4 23.05 16.53 23.71
C THR A 4 22.57 15.59 22.64
N THR A 5 21.26 15.48 22.45
CA THR A 5 20.66 14.79 21.31
C THR A 5 21.10 15.50 20.03
N THR A 6 22.10 14.96 19.37
CA THR A 6 22.65 15.53 18.14
C THR A 6 21.64 15.27 17.02
N VAL A 7 20.87 16.28 16.64
CA VAL A 7 19.99 16.24 15.47
C VAL A 7 20.85 15.91 14.24
N PRO A 8 20.49 14.91 13.42
CA PRO A 8 21.27 14.53 12.25
C PRO A 8 21.45 15.72 11.30
N ARG A 9 22.69 16.02 10.91
CA ARG A 9 22.96 17.06 9.91
C ARG A 9 22.32 16.66 8.58
N ASP A 10 21.41 17.48 8.07
CA ASP A 10 20.70 17.25 6.80
C ASP A 10 21.62 17.52 5.59
N THR A 11 22.60 16.64 5.40
CA THR A 11 23.49 16.66 4.24
C THR A 11 22.93 15.73 3.14
N PRO A 12 23.26 15.97 1.84
CA PRO A 12 22.86 15.08 0.76
C PRO A 12 23.26 13.60 1.00
N LYS A 13 24.42 13.37 1.62
CA LYS A 13 24.90 12.04 1.99
C LYS A 13 24.01 11.42 3.08
N SER A 14 23.66 12.20 4.10
CA SER A 14 22.77 11.77 5.19
C SER A 14 21.39 11.38 4.67
N ARG A 15 20.79 12.20 3.79
CA ARG A 15 19.51 11.90 3.16
C ARG A 15 19.53 10.62 2.32
N ARG A 16 20.59 10.39 1.51
CA ARG A 16 20.75 9.15 0.75
C ARG A 16 20.86 7.92 1.64
N THR A 17 21.61 8.02 2.74
CA THR A 17 21.74 6.92 3.71
C THR A 17 20.39 6.63 4.37
N ARG A 18 19.66 7.68 4.79
CA ARG A 18 18.34 7.54 5.39
C ARG A 18 17.34 6.89 4.43
N ALA A 19 17.30 7.31 3.16
CA ALA A 19 16.45 6.71 2.13
C ALA A 19 16.77 5.22 1.94
N ARG A 20 18.06 4.86 1.81
CA ARG A 20 18.48 3.47 1.70
C ARG A 20 18.05 2.62 2.90
N ILE A 21 18.17 3.14 4.12
CA ILE A 21 17.69 2.44 5.32
C ILE A 21 16.19 2.16 5.21
N LEU A 22 15.40 3.13 4.77
CA LEU A 22 13.95 2.98 4.63
C LEU A 22 13.57 2.01 3.51
N ASP A 23 14.26 2.05 2.37
CA ASP A 23 14.04 1.09 1.30
C ASP A 23 14.33 -0.34 1.77
N GLU A 24 15.43 -0.57 2.50
CA GLU A 24 15.75 -1.89 3.05
C GLU A 24 14.79 -2.31 4.17
N ALA A 25 14.28 -1.37 4.96
CA ALA A 25 13.24 -1.67 5.94
C ALA A 25 11.95 -2.15 5.26
N VAL A 26 11.53 -1.52 4.17
CA VAL A 26 10.40 -1.98 3.35
C VAL A 26 10.66 -3.39 2.81
N HIS A 27 11.85 -3.63 2.26
CA HIS A 27 12.25 -4.95 1.75
C HIS A 27 12.20 -6.03 2.83
N VAL A 28 12.77 -5.76 4.03
CA VAL A 28 12.76 -6.71 5.16
C VAL A 28 11.32 -6.99 5.62
N ILE A 29 10.46 -5.98 5.73
CA ILE A 29 9.05 -6.19 6.10
C ILE A 29 8.35 -7.06 5.04
N ALA A 30 8.53 -6.75 3.75
CA ALA A 30 7.86 -7.45 2.67
C ALA A 30 8.29 -8.91 2.52
N THR A 31 9.56 -9.24 2.82
CA THR A 31 10.14 -10.55 2.56
C THR A 31 10.32 -11.43 3.79
N GLN A 32 10.50 -10.83 4.97
CA GLN A 32 10.79 -11.53 6.22
C GLN A 32 9.72 -11.27 7.30
N GLY A 33 8.80 -10.34 7.05
CA GLY A 33 7.71 -9.98 7.95
C GLY A 33 8.08 -8.92 9.01
N TYR A 34 7.05 -8.37 9.64
CA TYR A 34 7.19 -7.32 10.65
C TYR A 34 8.04 -7.74 11.86
N ALA A 35 7.88 -8.98 12.33
CA ALA A 35 8.59 -9.47 13.52
C ALA A 35 10.11 -9.51 13.32
N ALA A 36 10.59 -9.79 12.11
CA ALA A 36 12.00 -9.81 11.75
C ALA A 36 12.60 -8.40 11.61
N THR A 37 11.78 -7.35 11.48
CA THR A 37 12.23 -5.98 11.24
C THR A 37 12.77 -5.35 12.51
N THR A 38 14.08 -5.47 12.70
CA THR A 38 14.84 -4.87 13.79
C THR A 38 15.87 -3.88 13.25
N ASN A 39 16.33 -2.94 14.09
CA ASN A 39 17.42 -2.02 13.68
C ASN A 39 18.67 -2.80 13.22
N ALA A 40 18.95 -3.97 13.80
CA ALA A 40 20.10 -4.79 13.42
C ALA A 40 19.91 -5.43 12.04
N ALA A 41 18.76 -6.06 11.79
CA ALA A 41 18.45 -6.68 10.50
C ALA A 41 18.42 -5.67 9.36
N VAL A 42 17.80 -4.50 9.58
CA VAL A 42 17.76 -3.41 8.58
C VAL A 42 19.16 -2.81 8.36
N ALA A 43 19.99 -2.65 9.40
CA ALA A 43 21.36 -2.17 9.24
C ALA A 43 22.21 -3.12 8.41
N GLU A 44 22.06 -4.44 8.61
CA GLU A 44 22.72 -5.48 7.82
C GLU A 44 22.27 -5.43 6.36
N ALA A 45 20.97 -5.42 6.10
CA ALA A 45 20.40 -5.30 4.75
C ALA A 45 20.88 -4.02 4.04
N ALA A 46 20.88 -2.88 4.76
CA ALA A 46 21.37 -1.60 4.23
C ALA A 46 22.90 -1.50 4.09
N GLY A 47 23.66 -2.49 4.51
CA GLY A 47 25.14 -2.48 4.46
C GLY A 47 25.74 -1.32 5.26
N ILE A 48 25.19 -1.00 6.43
CA ILE A 48 25.67 0.07 7.30
C ILE A 48 26.02 -0.45 8.70
N THR A 49 26.84 0.30 9.42
CA THR A 49 27.18 -0.04 10.80
C THR A 49 26.00 0.23 11.75
N ARG A 50 26.00 -0.50 12.88
CA ARG A 50 25.04 -0.24 13.98
C ARG A 50 25.05 1.21 14.43
N GLY A 51 26.25 1.84 14.54
CA GLY A 51 26.37 3.24 14.94
C GLY A 51 25.71 4.19 13.92
N ALA A 52 25.89 3.93 12.61
CA ALA A 52 25.22 4.69 11.56
C ALA A 52 23.70 4.52 11.61
N MET A 53 23.22 3.31 11.88
CA MET A 53 21.80 3.02 12.03
C MET A 53 21.20 3.82 13.20
N LEU A 54 21.79 3.74 14.39
CA LEU A 54 21.30 4.43 15.58
C LEU A 54 21.41 5.96 15.47
N TYR A 55 22.31 6.47 14.63
CA TYR A 55 22.38 7.90 14.32
C TYR A 55 21.15 8.37 13.54
N HIS A 56 20.63 7.57 12.62
CA HIS A 56 19.44 7.89 11.83
C HIS A 56 18.13 7.52 12.52
N PHE A 57 18.11 6.39 13.22
CA PHE A 57 16.94 5.83 13.89
C PHE A 57 17.36 5.27 15.25
N PRO A 58 17.32 6.11 16.32
CA PRO A 58 17.76 5.71 17.67
C PRO A 58 16.96 4.55 18.25
N THR A 59 15.68 4.43 17.89
CA THR A 59 14.79 3.39 18.38
C THR A 59 14.14 2.61 17.23
N ARG A 60 13.60 1.43 17.53
CA ARG A 60 12.80 0.66 16.57
C ARG A 60 11.52 1.41 16.19
N GLU A 61 10.92 2.10 17.14
CA GLU A 61 9.70 2.89 16.94
C GLU A 61 9.94 4.01 15.92
N SER A 62 11.04 4.77 16.07
CA SER A 62 11.39 5.84 15.11
C SER A 62 11.71 5.31 13.71
N LEU A 63 12.26 4.09 13.60
CA LEU A 63 12.44 3.42 12.32
C LEU A 63 11.09 3.04 11.71
N LEU A 64 10.20 2.42 12.49
CA LEU A 64 8.90 1.95 12.01
C LEU A 64 7.99 3.11 11.57
N GLU A 65 7.94 4.19 12.35
CA GLU A 65 7.19 5.41 12.01
C GLU A 65 7.63 5.95 10.64
N ALA A 66 8.94 6.19 10.49
CA ALA A 66 9.48 6.68 9.22
C ALA A 66 9.31 5.67 8.06
N THR A 67 9.35 4.36 8.33
CA THR A 67 9.14 3.33 7.32
C THR A 67 7.67 3.30 6.86
N ILE A 68 6.71 3.47 7.76
CA ILE A 68 5.28 3.57 7.41
C ILE A 68 5.02 4.78 6.51
N GLU A 69 5.58 5.96 6.85
CA GLU A 69 5.50 7.14 6.00
C GLU A 69 6.11 6.90 4.61
N HIS A 70 7.27 6.24 4.57
CA HIS A 70 7.96 5.91 3.32
C HIS A 70 7.17 4.93 2.45
N ILE A 71 6.62 3.86 3.04
CA ILE A 71 5.70 2.93 2.37
C ILE A 71 4.51 3.68 1.78
N GLN A 72 3.92 4.58 2.56
CA GLN A 72 2.76 5.35 2.12
C GLN A 72 3.09 6.26 0.91
N ALA A 73 4.23 6.94 0.94
CA ALA A 73 4.69 7.77 -0.16
C ALA A 73 4.95 6.93 -1.43
N GLN A 74 5.57 5.75 -1.30
CA GLN A 74 5.80 4.82 -2.40
C GLN A 74 4.48 4.29 -2.97
N ARG A 75 3.56 3.82 -2.14
CA ARG A 75 2.23 3.34 -2.56
C ARG A 75 1.46 4.41 -3.32
N SER A 76 1.41 5.63 -2.79
CA SER A 76 0.72 6.76 -3.42
C SER A 76 1.33 7.12 -4.77
N SER A 77 2.67 7.15 -4.87
CA SER A 77 3.37 7.42 -6.13
C SER A 77 3.11 6.34 -7.18
N MET A 78 3.19 5.06 -6.80
CA MET A 78 2.94 3.93 -7.70
C MET A 78 1.49 3.89 -8.16
N PHE A 79 0.54 4.16 -7.26
CA PHE A 79 -0.88 4.21 -7.58
C PHE A 79 -1.18 5.36 -8.57
N LYS A 80 -0.58 6.54 -8.35
CA LYS A 80 -0.70 7.68 -9.26
C LYS A 80 -0.13 7.34 -10.65
N ALA A 81 1.06 6.74 -10.71
CA ALA A 81 1.67 6.34 -11.97
C ALA A 81 0.83 5.32 -12.73
N ALA A 82 0.25 4.34 -12.01
CA ALA A 82 -0.67 3.36 -12.60
C ALA A 82 -1.93 4.03 -13.17
N ALA A 83 -2.50 5.00 -12.45
CA ALA A 83 -3.65 5.75 -12.92
C ALA A 83 -3.34 6.59 -14.19
N GLU A 84 -2.15 7.19 -14.25
CA GLU A 84 -1.69 7.99 -15.40
C GLU A 84 -1.31 7.12 -16.62
N SER A 85 -1.13 5.82 -16.45
CA SER A 85 -0.75 4.89 -17.55
C SER A 85 -1.93 4.37 -18.37
N LEU A 86 -3.16 4.81 -18.10
CA LEU A 86 -4.34 4.39 -18.86
C LEU A 86 -4.16 4.70 -20.36
N PRO A 87 -4.25 3.67 -21.24
CA PRO A 87 -4.18 3.87 -22.68
C PRO A 87 -5.34 4.74 -23.20
N ALA A 88 -5.09 5.53 -24.23
CA ALA A 88 -6.15 6.32 -24.88
C ALA A 88 -7.28 5.40 -25.40
N GLY A 89 -8.51 5.67 -24.98
CA GLY A 89 -9.68 4.84 -25.31
C GLY A 89 -9.78 3.53 -24.55
N GLY A 90 -8.90 3.26 -23.58
CA GLY A 90 -8.95 2.10 -22.73
C GLY A 90 -10.14 2.13 -21.75
N ASP A 91 -10.54 0.95 -21.28
CA ASP A 91 -11.54 0.83 -20.23
C ASP A 91 -10.91 1.14 -18.86
N VAL A 92 -11.38 2.21 -18.24
CA VAL A 92 -10.85 2.72 -16.98
C VAL A 92 -11.03 1.71 -15.84
N THR A 93 -12.17 1.01 -15.80
CA THR A 93 -12.48 0.03 -14.76
C THR A 93 -11.56 -1.18 -14.85
N GLU A 94 -11.41 -1.73 -16.06
CA GLU A 94 -10.51 -2.86 -16.30
C GLU A 94 -9.07 -2.50 -15.99
N HIS A 95 -8.60 -1.35 -16.48
CA HIS A 95 -7.26 -0.86 -16.20
C HIS A 95 -7.00 -0.66 -14.70
N ALA A 96 -7.95 -0.09 -13.98
CA ALA A 96 -7.81 0.11 -12.52
C ALA A 96 -7.71 -1.22 -11.76
N ILE A 97 -8.50 -2.23 -12.14
CA ILE A 97 -8.47 -3.57 -11.52
C ILE A 97 -7.14 -4.26 -11.83
N GLU A 98 -6.69 -4.27 -13.08
CA GLU A 98 -5.43 -4.89 -13.49
C GLU A 98 -4.23 -4.22 -12.83
N SER A 99 -4.15 -2.90 -12.90
CA SER A 99 -3.07 -2.14 -12.29
C SER A 99 -3.02 -2.35 -10.77
N TYR A 100 -4.17 -2.34 -10.10
CA TYR A 100 -4.19 -2.58 -8.66
C TYR A 100 -3.77 -3.99 -8.30
N TRP A 101 -4.18 -5.00 -9.09
CA TRP A 101 -3.73 -6.37 -8.93
C TRP A 101 -2.20 -6.49 -9.03
N GLU A 102 -1.58 -5.82 -10.01
CA GLU A 102 -0.12 -5.79 -10.14
C GLU A 102 0.57 -5.08 -8.96
N LEU A 103 0.00 -3.96 -8.49
CA LEU A 103 0.53 -3.20 -7.37
C LEU A 103 0.54 -4.01 -6.06
N LEU A 104 -0.48 -4.85 -5.82
CA LEU A 104 -0.56 -5.70 -4.63
C LEU A 104 0.63 -6.67 -4.48
N HIS A 105 1.35 -6.96 -5.57
CA HIS A 105 2.55 -7.81 -5.58
C HIS A 105 3.86 -7.01 -5.50
N ARG A 106 3.81 -5.69 -5.32
CA ARG A 106 4.98 -4.84 -5.11
C ARG A 106 5.32 -4.73 -3.63
N GLU A 107 6.62 -4.65 -3.33
CA GLU A 107 7.09 -4.64 -1.93
C GLU A 107 6.41 -3.61 -1.03
N PRO A 108 6.15 -2.34 -1.42
CA PRO A 108 5.45 -1.39 -0.55
C PRO A 108 4.03 -1.83 -0.18
N PHE A 109 3.31 -2.52 -1.09
CA PHE A 109 1.97 -3.06 -0.81
C PHE A 109 2.03 -4.31 0.04
N MET A 110 3.01 -5.20 -0.20
CA MET A 110 3.24 -6.40 0.61
C MET A 110 3.65 -6.01 2.04
N ALA A 111 4.59 -5.08 2.19
CA ALA A 111 5.02 -4.58 3.50
C ALA A 111 3.87 -3.93 4.27
N PHE A 112 3.01 -3.16 3.58
CA PHE A 112 1.84 -2.58 4.21
C PHE A 112 0.85 -3.65 4.71
N ALA A 113 0.59 -4.69 3.91
CA ALA A 113 -0.26 -5.80 4.30
C ALA A 113 0.28 -6.56 5.54
N GLU A 114 1.59 -6.75 5.64
CA GLU A 114 2.24 -7.32 6.83
C GLU A 114 2.04 -6.44 8.06
N LEU A 115 2.16 -5.13 7.91
CA LEU A 115 1.91 -4.18 9.01
C LEU A 115 0.43 -4.15 9.43
N GLU A 116 -0.51 -4.25 8.50
CA GLU A 116 -1.94 -4.39 8.81
C GLU A 116 -2.24 -5.65 9.64
N MET A 117 -1.59 -6.77 9.32
CA MET A 117 -1.73 -7.98 10.11
C MET A 117 -1.12 -7.83 11.50
N ALA A 118 0.04 -7.19 11.63
CA ALA A 118 0.68 -6.91 12.91
C ALA A 118 -0.14 -5.93 13.77
N ALA A 119 -0.77 -4.93 13.17
CA ALA A 119 -1.61 -3.93 13.85
C ALA A 119 -2.78 -4.53 14.64
N ARG A 120 -3.21 -5.74 14.32
CA ARG A 120 -4.27 -6.44 15.05
C ARG A 120 -3.88 -6.81 16.48
N THR A 121 -2.60 -6.97 16.74
CA THR A 121 -2.06 -7.44 18.04
C THR A 121 -1.01 -6.48 18.62
N ASP A 122 -0.54 -5.52 17.84
CA ASP A 122 0.43 -4.50 18.26
C ASP A 122 -0.23 -3.11 18.22
N PRO A 123 -0.62 -2.55 19.39
CA PRO A 123 -1.28 -1.24 19.46
C PRO A 123 -0.44 -0.08 18.92
N LEU A 124 0.91 -0.16 19.01
CA LEU A 124 1.80 0.86 18.46
C LEU A 124 1.66 0.91 16.95
N ILE A 125 1.74 -0.25 16.30
CA ILE A 125 1.58 -0.32 14.84
C ILE A 125 0.19 0.12 14.42
N GLY A 126 -0.85 -0.27 15.16
CA GLY A 126 -2.22 0.19 14.89
C GLY A 126 -2.36 1.71 14.92
N ALA A 127 -1.75 2.35 15.93
CA ALA A 127 -1.79 3.81 16.06
C ALA A 127 -1.01 4.54 14.94
N LEU A 128 0.11 3.99 14.48
CA LEU A 128 0.91 4.57 13.40
C LEU A 128 0.27 4.35 12.02
N LEU A 129 -0.35 3.17 11.81
CA LEU A 129 -0.86 2.77 10.51
C LEU A 129 -2.20 3.42 10.15
N ALA A 130 -3.09 3.60 11.13
CA ALA A 130 -4.43 4.11 10.90
C ALA A 130 -4.48 5.49 10.19
N PRO A 131 -3.69 6.51 10.58
CA PRO A 131 -3.67 7.78 9.88
C PRO A 131 -3.09 7.67 8.46
N ALA A 132 -2.06 6.85 8.26
CA ALA A 132 -1.45 6.61 6.96
C ALA A 132 -2.44 5.95 5.98
N GLN A 133 -3.21 4.95 6.44
CA GLN A 133 -4.24 4.33 5.62
C GLN A 133 -5.39 5.29 5.32
N ALA A 134 -5.84 6.07 6.29
CA ALA A 134 -6.89 7.06 6.08
C ALA A 134 -6.49 8.13 5.05
N GLU A 135 -5.22 8.52 5.01
CA GLU A 135 -4.71 9.45 4.01
C GLU A 135 -4.68 8.81 2.61
N PHE A 136 -4.21 7.57 2.51
CA PHE A 136 -4.22 6.81 1.26
C PHE A 136 -5.64 6.66 0.71
N ASP A 137 -6.60 6.29 1.54
CA ASP A 137 -8.00 6.15 1.15
C ASP A 137 -8.60 7.48 0.66
N ARG A 138 -8.32 8.58 1.36
CA ARG A 138 -8.74 9.92 0.92
C ARG A 138 -8.13 10.32 -0.43
N ALA A 139 -6.86 10.02 -0.65
CA ALA A 139 -6.19 10.31 -1.91
C ALA A 139 -6.78 9.51 -3.09
N GLN A 140 -7.21 8.26 -2.85
CA GLN A 140 -7.88 7.44 -3.85
C GLN A 140 -9.32 7.89 -4.15
N ILE A 141 -10.00 8.52 -3.19
CA ILE A 141 -11.36 9.07 -3.36
C ILE A 141 -11.30 10.49 -3.95
N GLY A 142 -10.12 11.13 -3.93
CA GLY A 142 -9.96 12.53 -4.32
C GLY A 142 -10.34 12.83 -5.77
N ASP A 143 -10.64 14.11 -6.03
CA ASP A 143 -11.14 14.67 -7.30
C ASP A 143 -10.39 14.21 -8.57
N HIS A 144 -9.10 13.96 -8.46
CA HIS A 144 -8.29 13.57 -9.62
C HIS A 144 -8.67 12.18 -10.13
N PHE A 145 -8.80 11.21 -9.22
CA PHE A 145 -9.19 9.85 -9.54
C PHE A 145 -10.65 9.77 -10.02
N LEU A 146 -11.55 10.52 -9.38
CA LEU A 146 -12.95 10.61 -9.79
C LEU A 146 -13.12 11.25 -11.16
N LYS A 147 -12.36 12.30 -11.47
CA LYS A 147 -12.35 12.94 -12.81
C LYS A 147 -11.84 11.98 -13.89
N MET A 148 -10.82 11.22 -13.58
CA MET A 148 -10.27 10.22 -14.51
C MET A 148 -11.26 9.08 -14.80
N LEU A 149 -12.00 8.62 -13.78
CA LEU A 149 -12.99 7.57 -13.92
C LEU A 149 -14.31 8.05 -14.58
N HIS A 150 -14.50 9.35 -14.82
CA HIS A 150 -15.80 9.92 -15.23
C HIS A 150 -16.95 9.43 -14.35
N ALA A 151 -16.64 8.99 -13.12
CA ALA A 151 -17.56 8.34 -12.22
C ALA A 151 -18.19 9.37 -11.28
N GLY A 152 -19.49 9.27 -11.09
CA GLY A 152 -20.16 10.02 -10.03
C GLY A 152 -19.58 9.61 -8.67
N ALA A 153 -19.29 10.60 -7.81
CA ALA A 153 -18.78 10.39 -6.45
C ALA A 153 -19.84 9.80 -5.48
N GLY A 154 -20.82 9.05 -5.99
CA GLY A 154 -21.93 8.55 -5.20
C GLY A 154 -21.58 7.31 -4.36
N PRO A 155 -22.39 7.00 -3.31
CA PRO A 155 -22.18 5.83 -2.44
C PRO A 155 -22.08 4.52 -3.20
N ARG A 156 -22.79 4.41 -4.30
CA ARG A 156 -22.81 3.24 -5.20
C ARG A 156 -21.44 2.95 -5.81
N PHE A 157 -20.79 3.98 -6.32
CA PHE A 157 -19.44 3.87 -6.88
C PHE A 157 -18.43 3.52 -5.79
N GLN A 158 -18.54 4.14 -4.62
CA GLN A 158 -17.65 3.85 -3.49
C GLN A 158 -17.78 2.38 -3.06
N ALA A 159 -19.00 1.87 -2.90
CA ALA A 159 -19.23 0.46 -2.53
C ALA A 159 -18.71 -0.52 -3.59
N SER A 160 -18.93 -0.24 -4.87
CA SER A 160 -18.43 -1.06 -5.98
C SER A 160 -16.89 -1.11 -6.00
N ARG A 161 -16.25 0.04 -5.80
CA ARG A 161 -14.78 0.15 -5.70
C ARG A 161 -14.24 -0.64 -4.49
N ASP A 162 -14.85 -0.45 -3.31
CA ASP A 162 -14.41 -1.11 -2.08
C ASP A 162 -14.59 -2.62 -2.17
N LEU A 163 -15.69 -3.10 -2.79
CA LEU A 163 -15.90 -4.51 -3.06
C LEU A 163 -14.79 -5.08 -3.97
N ALA A 164 -14.49 -4.42 -5.08
CA ALA A 164 -13.40 -4.84 -5.98
C ALA A 164 -12.05 -4.86 -5.25
N ARG A 165 -11.75 -3.82 -4.48
CA ARG A 165 -10.54 -3.71 -3.67
C ARG A 165 -10.39 -4.87 -2.68
N PHE A 166 -11.41 -5.11 -1.85
CA PHE A 166 -11.34 -6.17 -0.83
C PHE A 166 -11.24 -7.57 -1.46
N MET A 167 -11.88 -7.80 -2.61
CA MET A 167 -11.71 -9.05 -3.34
C MET A 167 -10.28 -9.23 -3.84
N LEU A 168 -9.67 -8.20 -4.44
CA LEU A 168 -8.29 -8.25 -4.95
C LEU A 168 -7.28 -8.43 -3.81
N GLU A 169 -7.43 -7.67 -2.71
CA GLU A 169 -6.58 -7.80 -1.53
C GLU A 169 -6.71 -9.19 -0.88
N GLY A 170 -7.93 -9.71 -0.77
CA GLY A 170 -8.18 -11.06 -0.27
C GLY A 170 -7.53 -12.13 -1.16
N MET A 171 -7.62 -11.99 -2.48
CA MET A 171 -6.96 -12.88 -3.43
C MET A 171 -5.44 -12.83 -3.32
N ALA A 172 -4.85 -11.63 -3.23
CA ALA A 172 -3.40 -11.45 -3.13
C ALA A 172 -2.82 -12.06 -1.84
N ARG A 173 -3.59 -11.99 -0.74
CA ARG A 173 -3.20 -12.57 0.56
C ARG A 173 -3.51 -14.06 0.68
N SER A 174 -4.32 -14.62 -0.24
CA SER A 174 -4.73 -16.02 -0.19
C SER A 174 -3.67 -16.93 -0.77
N ASN A 175 -3.37 -18.03 -0.07
CA ASN A 175 -2.49 -19.07 -0.60
C ASN A 175 -3.25 -19.99 -1.56
N ILE A 176 -3.39 -19.54 -2.82
CA ILE A 176 -4.01 -20.35 -3.88
C ILE A 176 -2.95 -21.31 -4.40
N THR A 177 -3.03 -22.60 -4.04
CA THR A 177 -2.02 -23.60 -4.38
C THR A 177 -2.38 -24.49 -5.55
N TYR A 178 -3.67 -24.69 -5.84
CA TYR A 178 -4.13 -25.52 -6.95
C TYR A 178 -4.62 -24.64 -8.10
N ASP A 179 -4.12 -24.90 -9.30
CA ASP A 179 -4.52 -24.23 -10.56
C ASP A 179 -4.52 -22.69 -10.43
N LYS A 180 -3.47 -22.16 -9.80
CA LYS A 180 -3.38 -20.77 -9.35
C LYS A 180 -3.68 -19.78 -10.47
N ASP A 181 -2.99 -19.91 -11.60
CA ASP A 181 -3.04 -18.91 -12.66
C ASP A 181 -4.41 -18.83 -13.31
N GLN A 182 -5.03 -19.98 -13.64
CA GLN A 182 -6.38 -20.03 -14.20
C GLN A 182 -7.46 -19.56 -13.21
N ARG A 183 -7.28 -19.84 -11.91
CA ARG A 183 -8.22 -19.36 -10.88
C ARG A 183 -8.15 -17.87 -10.72
N VAL A 184 -6.95 -17.30 -10.70
CA VAL A 184 -6.72 -15.86 -10.64
C VAL A 184 -7.31 -15.17 -11.87
N GLU A 185 -7.04 -15.67 -13.07
CA GLU A 185 -7.59 -15.13 -14.31
C GLU A 185 -9.12 -15.13 -14.31
N ARG A 186 -9.75 -16.25 -13.93
CA ARG A 186 -11.21 -16.35 -13.83
C ARG A 186 -11.80 -15.37 -12.81
N LEU A 187 -11.15 -15.22 -11.65
CA LEU A 187 -11.61 -14.31 -10.61
C LEU A 187 -11.46 -12.85 -11.03
N LEU A 188 -10.35 -12.47 -11.66
CA LEU A 188 -10.17 -11.13 -12.23
C LEU A 188 -11.26 -10.81 -13.26
N ALA A 189 -11.58 -11.74 -14.16
CA ALA A 189 -12.64 -11.57 -15.13
C ALA A 189 -14.03 -11.38 -14.47
N VAL A 190 -14.30 -12.09 -13.37
CA VAL A 190 -15.55 -11.94 -12.60
C VAL A 190 -15.58 -10.58 -11.91
N ILE A 191 -14.49 -10.15 -11.27
CA ILE A 191 -14.42 -8.85 -10.60
C ILE A 191 -14.66 -7.71 -11.59
N LYS A 192 -14.04 -7.73 -12.76
CA LYS A 192 -14.24 -6.73 -13.82
C LYS A 192 -15.71 -6.64 -14.22
N ARG A 193 -16.34 -7.78 -14.56
CA ARG A 193 -17.75 -7.82 -14.94
C ARG A 193 -18.68 -7.34 -13.83
N ALA A 194 -18.45 -7.79 -12.59
CA ALA A 194 -19.25 -7.37 -11.45
C ALA A 194 -19.14 -5.85 -11.21
N THR A 195 -17.93 -5.28 -11.28
CA THR A 195 -17.71 -3.84 -11.12
C THR A 195 -18.44 -3.05 -12.23
N HIS A 196 -18.38 -3.50 -13.48
CA HIS A 196 -19.15 -2.89 -14.57
C HIS A 196 -20.66 -2.96 -14.34
N MET A 197 -21.18 -4.10 -13.92
CA MET A 197 -22.61 -4.25 -13.63
C MET A 197 -23.08 -3.35 -12.50
N LEU A 198 -22.29 -3.26 -11.42
CA LEU A 198 -22.60 -2.42 -10.26
C LEU A 198 -22.55 -0.92 -10.59
N ASN A 199 -21.72 -0.50 -11.53
CA ASN A 199 -21.57 0.91 -11.92
C ASN A 199 -22.54 1.35 -13.03
N ARG A 200 -23.27 0.42 -13.68
CA ARG A 200 -24.25 0.76 -14.71
C ARG A 200 -25.45 1.51 -14.14
N LYS A 201 -25.82 2.65 -14.73
CA LYS A 201 -27.09 3.34 -14.43
C LYS A 201 -28.23 2.43 -14.90
N GLY A 202 -29.15 2.07 -13.98
CA GLY A 202 -30.32 1.24 -14.27
C GLY A 202 -30.07 -0.28 -14.30
N GLY A 203 -28.88 -0.75 -13.93
CA GLY A 203 -28.60 -2.19 -13.76
C GLY A 203 -28.77 -2.62 -12.30
N VAL A 204 -29.22 -3.85 -12.05
CA VAL A 204 -29.34 -4.52 -10.74
C VAL A 204 -29.82 -3.59 -9.62
N THR A 205 -31.08 -3.17 -9.70
CA THR A 205 -31.69 -2.25 -8.73
C THR A 205 -31.77 -2.87 -7.33
N ASP A 206 -31.91 -4.16 -7.24
CA ASP A 206 -32.26 -4.86 -5.99
C ASP A 206 -31.13 -4.98 -4.97
N ILE A 207 -29.87 -4.79 -5.39
CA ILE A 207 -28.72 -4.77 -4.48
C ILE A 207 -28.59 -3.43 -3.74
N TRP A 208 -29.15 -2.35 -4.31
CA TRP A 208 -29.00 -0.98 -3.84
C TRP A 208 -30.27 -0.35 -3.29
N THR A 209 -31.40 -1.05 -3.31
CA THR A 209 -32.67 -0.62 -2.67
C THR A 209 -32.64 -1.00 -1.19
N GLU A 210 -32.78 0.00 -0.33
CA GLU A 210 -33.11 -0.17 1.09
C GLU A 210 -34.54 -0.69 1.27
#